data_6e62aa7359371dfc6110d8bcc356ae81
#
_entry.id   6e62aa7359371dfc6110d8bcc356ae81
#
_cell.length_a   1.000
_cell.length_b   1.000
_cell.length_c   1.000
_cell.angle_alpha   90.00
_cell.angle_beta   90.00
_cell.angle_gamma   90.00
#
_symmetry.space_group_name_H-M   'P 1'
#
loop_
_entity.id
_entity.type
_entity.pdbx_description
1 polymer ?
#
loop_
_entity_poly.entity_id
_entity_poly.type
_entity_poly.pdbx_seq_one_letter_code
_entity_poly.pdbx_strand_id
1 'polypeptide(L)'
;ENFRLGFGFGIDSETPFFPYSRNFSREGFSIGIEYIDLIKRIIMENNRKPIDGIRNEIITQLVGILDKLSIICGEIEEKYGIEFLGLDLSLAPYPYPLENQSVIEVLEILGNIGRSRGDREFRFGMNGTMFLHTYITSIIKEIVDSGKYKTTGFNGVMYSLLEDTGLSERFADGSIGISDLLLTSTTCGCGIDMVPLAHAGSKKIIS
;
A
#
# COMPACT_ATOMS: atom_id res chain seq x y z
N GLU A 1 10.16 -16.66 -13.75
CA GLU A 1 8.87 -17.20 -14.23
C GLU A 1 7.67 -16.73 -13.43
N ASN A 2 7.84 -16.27 -12.15
CA ASN A 2 6.76 -15.83 -11.27
C ASN A 2 6.03 -14.57 -11.76
N PHE A 3 6.64 -13.76 -12.60
CA PHE A 3 6.01 -12.56 -13.20
C PHE A 3 5.06 -12.86 -14.37
N ARG A 4 4.84 -14.12 -14.71
CA ARG A 4 4.01 -14.52 -15.86
C ARG A 4 2.60 -14.94 -15.49
N LEU A 5 2.29 -15.04 -14.19
CA LEU A 5 1.01 -15.50 -13.71
C LEU A 5 0.42 -14.50 -12.70
N GLY A 6 -0.73 -13.96 -13.01
CA GLY A 6 -1.50 -13.12 -12.12
C GLY A 6 -2.95 -13.63 -12.07
N PHE A 7 -3.53 -13.64 -10.87
CA PHE A 7 -4.95 -13.92 -10.67
C PHE A 7 -5.63 -12.68 -10.13
N GLY A 8 -6.68 -12.23 -10.79
CA GLY A 8 -7.52 -11.13 -10.33
C GLY A 8 -8.95 -11.61 -10.07
N PHE A 9 -9.47 -11.26 -8.92
CA PHE A 9 -10.85 -11.53 -8.54
C PHE A 9 -11.59 -10.21 -8.29
N GLY A 10 -12.77 -10.08 -8.87
CA GLY A 10 -13.63 -8.91 -8.64
C GLY A 10 -13.04 -7.59 -9.15
N ILE A 11 -12.19 -7.63 -10.18
CA ILE A 11 -11.64 -6.43 -10.80
C ILE A 11 -12.61 -5.98 -11.89
N ASP A 12 -13.52 -5.11 -11.51
CA ASP A 12 -14.54 -4.58 -12.43
C ASP A 12 -14.07 -3.33 -13.17
N SER A 13 -12.97 -2.72 -12.72
CA SER A 13 -12.45 -1.48 -13.29
C SER A 13 -11.26 -1.70 -14.20
N GLU A 14 -11.19 -0.93 -15.28
CA GLU A 14 -10.00 -0.82 -16.08
C GLU A 14 -8.89 -0.15 -15.25
N THR A 15 -7.75 -0.79 -15.14
CA THR A 15 -6.57 -0.24 -14.49
C THR A 15 -5.40 -0.15 -15.47
N PRO A 16 -4.64 0.97 -15.49
CA PRO A 16 -3.45 1.10 -16.31
C PRO A 16 -2.24 0.37 -15.73
N PHE A 17 -2.34 -0.18 -14.51
CA PHE A 17 -1.21 -0.77 -13.81
C PHE A 17 -1.12 -2.29 -14.02
N PHE A 18 0.11 -2.77 -14.14
CA PHE A 18 0.44 -4.19 -14.15
C PHE A 18 -0.04 -4.86 -12.84
N PRO A 19 -0.51 -6.13 -12.88
CA PRO A 19 -0.62 -7.04 -14.03
C PRO A 19 -1.96 -6.95 -14.78
N TYR A 20 -2.86 -6.08 -14.40
CA TYR A 20 -4.23 -6.02 -14.93
C TYR A 20 -4.47 -4.89 -15.92
N SER A 21 -3.39 -4.25 -16.36
CA SER A 21 -3.48 -3.22 -17.40
C SER A 21 -4.05 -3.79 -18.70
N ARG A 22 -4.95 -3.03 -19.30
CA ARG A 22 -5.48 -3.29 -20.65
C ARG A 22 -4.97 -2.23 -21.60
N ASN A 23 -4.88 -2.58 -22.88
CA ASN A 23 -4.58 -1.60 -23.90
C ASN A 23 -5.84 -0.73 -24.13
N PHE A 24 -5.73 0.54 -23.79
CA PHE A 24 -6.75 1.54 -24.07
C PHE A 24 -6.58 2.05 -25.50
N SER A 25 -7.68 2.31 -26.19
CA SER A 25 -7.68 2.89 -27.53
C SER A 25 -7.29 4.37 -27.57
N ARG A 26 -6.91 4.94 -26.44
CA ARG A 26 -6.54 6.35 -26.25
C ARG A 26 -5.20 6.49 -25.52
N GLU A 27 -4.47 7.57 -25.84
CA GLU A 27 -3.26 7.92 -25.11
C GLU A 27 -3.61 8.57 -23.77
N GLY A 28 -2.95 8.13 -22.70
CA GLY A 28 -3.17 8.66 -21.36
C GLY A 28 -2.01 8.39 -20.43
N PHE A 29 -2.02 9.06 -19.28
CA PHE A 29 -1.04 8.82 -18.22
C PHE A 29 -1.74 8.71 -16.86
N SER A 30 -1.10 7.98 -15.96
CA SER A 30 -1.50 7.86 -14.55
C SER A 30 -0.26 8.00 -13.68
N ILE A 31 -0.47 8.29 -12.40
CA ILE A 31 0.62 8.43 -11.42
C ILE A 31 0.35 7.50 -10.25
N GLY A 32 1.29 6.59 -9.98
CA GLY A 32 1.40 5.88 -8.71
C GLY A 32 2.26 6.69 -7.74
N ILE A 33 1.84 6.82 -6.51
CA ILE A 33 2.51 7.67 -5.53
C ILE A 33 3.26 6.79 -4.53
N GLU A 34 4.57 7.02 -4.39
CA GLU A 34 5.39 6.42 -3.34
C GLU A 34 5.51 7.37 -2.16
N TYR A 35 5.00 6.98 -0.99
CA TYR A 35 4.91 7.87 0.17
C TYR A 35 5.11 7.20 1.53
N ILE A 36 5.74 6.03 1.57
CA ILE A 36 6.05 5.31 2.82
C ILE A 36 6.86 6.19 3.77
N ASP A 37 7.92 6.85 3.29
CA ASP A 37 8.76 7.71 4.12
C ASP A 37 8.01 8.93 4.64
N LEU A 38 7.09 9.47 3.85
CA LEU A 38 6.22 10.54 4.30
C LEU A 38 5.36 10.07 5.48
N ILE A 39 4.72 8.91 5.37
CA ILE A 39 3.88 8.35 6.45
C ILE A 39 4.72 8.09 7.70
N LYS A 40 5.88 7.44 7.57
CA LYS A 40 6.81 7.20 8.69
C LYS A 40 7.16 8.50 9.40
N ARG A 41 7.55 9.53 8.64
CA ARG A 41 7.88 10.85 9.19
C ARG A 41 6.69 11.47 9.93
N ILE A 42 5.50 11.47 9.34
CA ILE A 42 4.31 12.03 9.99
C ILE A 42 4.02 11.32 11.31
N ILE A 43 4.09 9.99 11.33
CA ILE A 43 3.86 9.20 12.53
C ILE A 43 4.90 9.56 13.61
N MET A 44 6.18 9.61 13.26
CA MET A 44 7.26 9.91 14.20
C MET A 44 7.18 11.33 14.77
N GLU A 45 6.90 12.33 13.95
CA GLU A 45 6.74 13.72 14.36
C GLU A 45 5.50 13.94 15.25
N ASN A 46 4.49 13.09 15.12
CA ASN A 46 3.23 13.20 15.84
C ASN A 46 3.02 12.08 16.89
N ASN A 47 4.06 11.39 17.31
CA ASN A 47 4.01 10.22 18.19
C ASN A 47 3.42 10.47 19.59
N ARG A 48 3.20 11.72 19.98
CA ARG A 48 2.53 12.12 21.22
C ARG A 48 1.03 12.40 21.06
N LYS A 49 0.55 12.46 19.83
CA LYS A 49 -0.88 12.65 19.55
C LYS A 49 -1.65 11.34 19.74
N PRO A 50 -2.94 11.41 20.07
CA PRO A 50 -3.79 10.23 19.98
C PRO A 50 -3.86 9.73 18.54
N ILE A 51 -4.22 8.47 18.35
CA ILE A 51 -4.22 7.82 17.02
C ILE A 51 -5.08 8.57 15.99
N ASP A 52 -6.21 9.14 16.41
CA ASP A 52 -7.06 9.96 15.55
C ASP A 52 -6.36 11.27 15.13
N GLY A 53 -5.54 11.83 16.00
CA GLY A 53 -4.73 13.00 15.69
C GLY A 53 -3.66 12.70 14.63
N ILE A 54 -3.05 11.51 14.70
CA ILE A 54 -2.10 11.04 13.68
C ILE A 54 -2.82 10.81 12.34
N ARG A 55 -4.01 10.19 12.38
CA ARG A 55 -4.86 10.01 11.20
C ARG A 55 -5.11 11.34 10.48
N ASN A 56 -5.58 12.33 11.23
CA ASN A 56 -5.89 13.63 10.66
C ASN A 56 -4.66 14.32 10.05
N GLU A 57 -3.50 14.15 10.67
CA GLU A 57 -2.24 14.68 10.14
C GLU A 57 -1.85 14.00 8.83
N ILE A 58 -1.96 12.67 8.76
CA ILE A 58 -1.69 11.92 7.52
C ILE A 58 -2.61 12.41 6.41
N ILE A 59 -3.92 12.47 6.66
CA ILE A 59 -4.90 12.94 5.67
C ILE A 59 -4.57 14.36 5.21
N THR A 60 -4.30 15.26 6.14
CA THR A 60 -4.01 16.68 5.83
C THR A 60 -2.79 16.83 4.92
N GLN A 61 -1.71 16.13 5.22
CA GLN A 61 -0.49 16.23 4.42
C GLN A 61 -0.63 15.54 3.05
N LEU A 62 -1.29 14.38 3.00
CA LEU A 62 -1.58 13.71 1.72
C LEU A 62 -2.48 14.57 0.84
N VAL A 63 -3.57 15.10 1.37
CA VAL A 63 -4.48 16.01 0.64
C VAL A 63 -3.72 17.20 0.09
N GLY A 64 -2.82 17.81 0.86
CA GLY A 64 -2.01 18.93 0.39
C GLY A 64 -1.06 18.59 -0.77
N ILE A 65 -0.59 17.35 -0.85
CA ILE A 65 0.21 16.84 -1.98
C ILE A 65 -0.68 16.53 -3.18
N LEU A 66 -1.79 15.86 -2.96
CA LEU A 66 -2.73 15.47 -4.00
C LEU A 66 -3.35 16.69 -4.71
N ASP A 67 -3.63 17.76 -3.97
CA ASP A 67 -4.11 19.02 -4.54
C ASP A 67 -3.10 19.59 -5.55
N LYS A 68 -1.82 19.60 -5.21
CA LYS A 68 -0.76 20.06 -6.11
C LYS A 68 -0.59 19.14 -7.33
N LEU A 69 -0.57 17.83 -7.09
CA LEU A 69 -0.45 16.84 -8.18
C LEU A 69 -1.62 16.94 -9.16
N SER A 70 -2.85 17.09 -8.66
CA SER A 70 -4.03 17.21 -9.52
C SER A 70 -3.97 18.44 -10.42
N ILE A 71 -3.47 19.57 -9.89
CA ILE A 71 -3.26 20.78 -10.70
C ILE A 71 -2.23 20.53 -11.81
N ILE A 72 -1.07 19.96 -11.44
CA ILE A 72 0.00 19.66 -12.40
C ILE A 72 -0.49 18.68 -13.49
N CYS A 73 -1.23 17.65 -13.11
CA CYS A 73 -1.79 16.67 -14.04
C CYS A 73 -2.78 17.32 -15.02
N GLY A 74 -3.63 18.23 -14.53
CA GLY A 74 -4.54 18.99 -15.38
C GLY A 74 -3.81 19.92 -16.37
N GLU A 75 -2.74 20.59 -15.94
CA GLU A 75 -1.90 21.42 -16.81
C GLU A 75 -1.19 20.57 -17.89
N ILE A 76 -0.75 19.36 -17.56
CA ILE A 76 -0.14 18.44 -18.54
C ILE A 76 -1.19 17.99 -19.56
N GLU A 77 -2.37 17.59 -19.09
CA GLU A 77 -3.48 17.17 -19.95
C GLU A 77 -3.87 18.29 -20.94
N GLU A 78 -4.04 19.50 -20.43
CA GLU A 78 -4.39 20.67 -21.27
C GLU A 78 -3.28 21.00 -22.27
N LYS A 79 -2.02 21.00 -21.82
CA LYS A 79 -0.88 21.42 -22.66
C LYS A 79 -0.54 20.42 -23.76
N TYR A 80 -0.64 19.12 -23.48
CA TYR A 80 -0.17 18.07 -24.39
C TYR A 80 -1.30 17.27 -25.04
N GLY A 81 -2.55 17.45 -24.63
CA GLY A 81 -3.68 16.71 -25.16
C GLY A 81 -3.66 15.21 -24.80
N ILE A 82 -2.95 14.82 -23.74
CA ILE A 82 -2.82 13.44 -23.24
C ILE A 82 -3.71 13.31 -22.02
N GLU A 83 -4.65 12.36 -22.04
CA GLU A 83 -5.62 12.22 -20.97
C GLU A 83 -4.97 11.83 -19.63
N PHE A 84 -5.29 12.54 -18.55
CA PHE A 84 -4.96 12.11 -17.20
C PHE A 84 -5.94 11.02 -16.73
N LEU A 85 -5.45 9.80 -16.51
CA LEU A 85 -6.26 8.64 -16.14
C LEU A 85 -6.52 8.53 -14.64
N GLY A 86 -5.72 9.19 -13.81
CA GLY A 86 -5.91 9.26 -12.36
C GLY A 86 -4.66 8.94 -11.56
N LEU A 87 -4.81 9.07 -10.23
CA LEU A 87 -3.80 8.77 -9.22
C LEU A 87 -4.06 7.41 -8.60
N ASP A 88 -3.02 6.63 -8.37
CA ASP A 88 -3.06 5.46 -7.48
C ASP A 88 -2.42 5.83 -6.14
N LEU A 89 -3.23 5.75 -5.09
CA LEU A 89 -2.85 6.06 -3.71
C LEU A 89 -2.45 4.80 -2.93
N SER A 90 -2.07 3.73 -3.61
CA SER A 90 -1.63 2.52 -2.93
C SER A 90 -0.40 2.80 -2.08
N LEU A 91 -0.42 2.34 -0.82
CA LEU A 91 0.77 2.26 0.00
C LEU A 91 1.51 0.98 -0.39
N ALA A 92 2.51 1.14 -1.25
CA ALA A 92 3.28 0.05 -1.82
C ALA A 92 4.74 0.12 -1.36
N PRO A 93 5.39 -1.03 -1.11
CA PRO A 93 6.82 -1.09 -0.83
C PRO A 93 7.62 -0.78 -2.10
N TYR A 94 8.84 -0.30 -1.90
CA TYR A 94 9.77 -0.07 -3.00
C TYR A 94 11.09 -0.80 -2.75
N PRO A 95 11.51 -1.70 -3.66
CA PRO A 95 12.67 -2.57 -3.45
C PRO A 95 14.01 -1.89 -3.72
N TYR A 96 14.17 -0.64 -3.35
CA TYR A 96 15.41 0.06 -3.64
C TYR A 96 16.48 -0.25 -2.59
N PRO A 97 17.74 -0.57 -2.98
CA PRO A 97 18.77 -1.03 -2.05
C PRO A 97 19.27 0.05 -1.07
N LEU A 98 18.92 1.31 -1.26
CA LEU A 98 19.42 2.43 -0.47
C LEU A 98 18.39 2.99 0.53
N GLU A 99 17.11 2.69 0.35
CA GLU A 99 16.01 3.20 1.19
C GLU A 99 15.03 2.05 1.43
N ASN A 100 15.02 1.52 2.65
CA ASN A 100 14.07 0.48 3.00
C ASN A 100 12.68 1.10 3.16
N GLN A 101 11.89 1.04 2.10
CA GLN A 101 10.49 1.48 2.09
C GLN A 101 9.56 0.30 2.32
N SER A 102 9.50 -0.14 3.57
CA SER A 102 8.66 -1.24 4.01
C SER A 102 7.31 -0.74 4.55
N VAL A 103 6.22 -1.29 4.04
CA VAL A 103 4.87 -1.11 4.59
C VAL A 103 4.81 -1.65 6.02
N ILE A 104 5.54 -2.75 6.29
CA ILE A 104 5.58 -3.36 7.62
C ILE A 104 6.18 -2.41 8.64
N GLU A 105 7.23 -1.67 8.25
CA GLU A 105 7.87 -0.67 9.10
C GLU A 105 6.90 0.44 9.51
N VAL A 106 6.06 0.92 8.59
CA VAL A 106 5.00 1.90 8.90
C VAL A 106 4.08 1.36 9.99
N LEU A 107 3.61 0.12 9.85
CA LEU A 107 2.70 -0.49 10.80
C LEU A 107 3.37 -0.76 12.15
N GLU A 108 4.64 -1.17 12.17
CA GLU A 108 5.39 -1.41 13.39
C GLU A 108 5.69 -0.10 14.14
N ILE A 109 6.08 0.97 13.44
CA ILE A 109 6.25 2.29 14.06
C ILE A 109 4.93 2.76 14.69
N LEU A 110 3.83 2.66 13.95
CA LEU A 110 2.50 3.04 14.46
C LEU A 110 2.08 2.20 15.67
N GLY A 111 2.31 0.89 15.64
CA GLY A 111 1.98 -0.04 16.72
C GLY A 111 2.83 0.14 17.98
N ASN A 112 3.96 0.82 17.87
CA ASN A 112 4.86 1.09 18.99
C ASN A 112 4.67 2.50 19.61
N ILE A 113 3.76 3.30 19.08
CA ILE A 113 3.45 4.62 19.66
C ILE A 113 2.88 4.46 21.07
N GLY A 114 3.38 5.30 21.98
CA GLY A 114 2.91 5.37 23.36
C GLY A 114 3.37 4.20 24.25
N ARG A 115 4.17 3.26 23.74
CA ARG A 115 4.75 2.19 24.54
C ARG A 115 5.84 2.72 25.47
N SER A 116 5.88 2.16 26.66
CA SER A 116 6.87 2.49 27.67
C SER A 116 8.14 1.64 27.51
N ARG A 117 9.25 2.12 28.09
CA ARG A 117 10.49 1.34 28.14
C ARG A 117 10.28 0.06 28.95
N GLY A 118 10.44 -1.10 28.28
CA GLY A 118 10.23 -2.42 28.87
C GLY A 118 8.96 -3.12 28.40
N ASP A 119 8.07 -2.43 27.71
CA ASP A 119 6.96 -3.08 27.03
C ASP A 119 7.48 -3.95 25.88
N ARG A 120 6.77 -5.06 25.61
CA ARG A 120 7.10 -5.88 24.45
C ARG A 120 6.85 -5.07 23.17
N GLU A 121 7.85 -4.95 22.35
CA GLU A 121 7.75 -4.26 21.06
C GLU A 121 6.67 -4.91 20.18
N PHE A 122 5.84 -4.09 19.56
CA PHE A 122 4.89 -4.57 18.56
C PHE A 122 5.64 -4.96 17.29
N ARG A 123 5.32 -6.13 16.77
CA ARG A 123 5.80 -6.63 15.48
C ARG A 123 4.62 -7.06 14.62
N PHE A 124 4.72 -6.88 13.32
CA PHE A 124 3.73 -7.36 12.37
C PHE A 124 3.56 -8.89 12.51
N GLY A 125 2.31 -9.36 12.50
CA GLY A 125 1.92 -10.73 12.85
C GLY A 125 1.39 -10.88 14.27
N MET A 126 1.62 -9.91 15.17
CA MET A 126 1.06 -9.90 16.51
C MET A 126 -0.41 -9.46 16.53
N ASN A 127 -1.08 -9.70 17.68
CA ASN A 127 -2.41 -9.14 17.94
C ASN A 127 -2.39 -7.62 17.77
N GLY A 128 -3.31 -7.09 16.94
CA GLY A 128 -3.36 -5.68 16.56
C GLY A 128 -2.93 -5.42 15.13
N THR A 129 -2.24 -6.35 14.46
CA THR A 129 -1.83 -6.21 13.05
C THR A 129 -2.98 -5.82 12.13
N MET A 130 -4.11 -6.53 12.23
CA MET A 130 -5.30 -6.24 11.42
C MET A 130 -5.94 -4.90 11.73
N PHE A 131 -5.89 -4.46 12.99
CA PHE A 131 -6.34 -3.10 13.35
C PHE A 131 -5.50 -2.03 12.64
N LEU A 132 -4.17 -2.15 12.70
CA LEU A 132 -3.27 -1.19 12.06
C LEU A 132 -3.37 -1.21 10.54
N HIS A 133 -3.48 -2.41 9.95
CA HIS A 133 -3.74 -2.56 8.53
C HIS A 133 -5.04 -1.86 8.11
N THR A 134 -6.14 -2.13 8.82
CA THR A 134 -7.45 -1.51 8.54
C THR A 134 -7.41 0.00 8.76
N TYR A 135 -6.69 0.46 9.78
CA TYR A 135 -6.50 1.88 10.07
C TYR A 135 -5.86 2.61 8.88
N ILE A 136 -4.72 2.12 8.36
CA ILE A 136 -4.06 2.72 7.20
C ILE A 136 -4.94 2.61 5.94
N THR A 137 -5.52 1.44 5.69
CA THR A 137 -6.44 1.23 4.56
C THR A 137 -7.60 2.21 4.60
N SER A 138 -8.16 2.48 5.78
CA SER A 138 -9.28 3.40 5.95
C SER A 138 -8.92 4.85 5.65
N ILE A 139 -7.66 5.26 5.85
CA ILE A 139 -7.17 6.59 5.47
C ILE A 139 -7.17 6.73 3.95
N ILE A 140 -6.64 5.75 3.25
CA ILE A 140 -6.60 5.74 1.79
C ILE A 140 -8.03 5.78 1.22
N LYS A 141 -8.90 4.91 1.73
CA LYS A 141 -10.30 4.85 1.30
C LYS A 141 -11.05 6.17 1.54
N GLU A 142 -10.86 6.81 2.68
CA GLU A 142 -11.49 8.10 2.96
C GLU A 142 -11.13 9.17 1.92
N ILE A 143 -9.85 9.22 1.52
CA ILE A 143 -9.39 10.16 0.49
C ILE A 143 -10.00 9.82 -0.87
N VAL A 144 -10.00 8.54 -1.25
CA VAL A 144 -10.56 8.05 -2.53
C VAL A 144 -12.06 8.28 -2.59
N ASP A 145 -12.79 7.87 -1.54
CA ASP A 145 -14.25 7.94 -1.46
C ASP A 145 -14.76 9.38 -1.36
N SER A 146 -13.90 10.33 -1.01
CA SER A 146 -14.26 11.76 -1.07
C SER A 146 -14.67 12.23 -2.46
N GLY A 147 -14.24 11.51 -3.51
CA GLY A 147 -14.47 11.86 -4.91
C GLY A 147 -13.79 13.16 -5.36
N LYS A 148 -12.93 13.73 -4.51
CA LYS A 148 -12.22 14.98 -4.81
C LYS A 148 -11.18 14.82 -5.92
N TYR A 149 -10.59 13.63 -6.02
CA TYR A 149 -9.50 13.33 -6.95
C TYR A 149 -9.92 12.30 -7.99
N LYS A 150 -9.43 12.43 -9.22
CA LYS A 150 -9.52 11.35 -10.20
C LYS A 150 -8.53 10.27 -9.78
N THR A 151 -9.06 9.11 -9.39
CA THR A 151 -8.26 7.97 -8.93
C THR A 151 -8.37 6.80 -9.91
N THR A 152 -7.33 5.99 -9.96
CA THR A 152 -7.24 4.76 -10.76
C THR A 152 -6.35 3.75 -10.03
N GLY A 153 -6.29 2.51 -10.51
CA GLY A 153 -5.45 1.49 -9.89
C GLY A 153 -6.08 0.86 -8.65
N PHE A 154 -5.26 0.48 -7.69
CA PHE A 154 -5.69 -0.36 -6.56
C PHE A 154 -6.13 0.43 -5.33
N ASN A 155 -5.48 1.54 -5.04
CA ASN A 155 -5.80 2.44 -3.92
C ASN A 155 -5.90 1.70 -2.57
N GLY A 156 -4.92 0.89 -2.25
CA GLY A 156 -4.90 0.07 -1.04
C GLY A 156 -3.51 -0.10 -0.45
N VAL A 157 -3.35 -1.08 0.44
CA VAL A 157 -2.07 -1.43 1.06
C VAL A 157 -1.55 -2.71 0.42
N MET A 158 -0.34 -2.67 -0.14
CA MET A 158 0.25 -3.79 -0.89
C MET A 158 1.26 -4.54 -0.03
N TYR A 159 1.10 -5.87 0.03
CA TYR A 159 2.01 -6.78 0.73
C TYR A 159 2.74 -7.66 -0.28
N SER A 160 3.88 -7.18 -0.77
CA SER A 160 4.73 -7.90 -1.71
C SER A 160 5.94 -8.50 -1.00
N LEU A 161 6.01 -9.84 -0.92
CA LEU A 161 7.14 -10.53 -0.31
C LEU A 161 8.45 -10.35 -1.08
N LEU A 162 8.40 -9.99 -2.34
CA LEU A 162 9.59 -9.78 -3.17
C LEU A 162 10.11 -8.35 -3.14
N GLU A 163 9.32 -7.41 -2.63
CA GLU A 163 9.65 -5.98 -2.65
C GLU A 163 9.76 -5.38 -1.25
N ASP A 164 9.04 -5.93 -0.27
CA ASP A 164 9.05 -5.47 1.11
C ASP A 164 10.00 -6.32 1.96
N THR A 165 11.16 -5.76 2.31
CA THR A 165 12.17 -6.45 3.13
C THR A 165 11.65 -6.76 4.53
N GLY A 166 10.89 -5.85 5.15
CA GLY A 166 10.28 -6.08 6.45
C GLY A 166 9.28 -7.24 6.42
N LEU A 167 8.46 -7.32 5.38
CA LEU A 167 7.53 -8.44 5.20
C LEU A 167 8.26 -9.76 4.98
N SER A 168 9.32 -9.75 4.16
CA SER A 168 10.16 -10.93 3.92
C SER A 168 10.80 -11.44 5.19
N GLU A 169 11.30 -10.56 6.05
CA GLU A 169 11.85 -10.92 7.36
C GLU A 169 10.81 -11.58 8.28
N ARG A 170 9.60 -11.01 8.37
CA ARG A 170 8.50 -11.57 9.18
C ARG A 170 8.00 -12.90 8.65
N PHE A 171 8.06 -13.10 7.35
CA PHE A 171 7.73 -14.38 6.74
C PHE A 171 8.83 -15.43 7.00
N ALA A 172 10.10 -15.03 6.89
CA ALA A 172 11.24 -15.91 7.10
C ALA A 172 11.40 -16.35 8.57
N ASP A 173 11.11 -15.48 9.54
CA ASP A 173 11.18 -15.81 10.98
C ASP A 173 9.92 -16.54 11.49
N GLY A 174 8.92 -16.75 10.63
CA GLY A 174 7.68 -17.46 10.97
C GLY A 174 6.68 -16.63 11.77
N SER A 175 6.87 -15.31 11.90
CA SER A 175 5.92 -14.41 12.56
C SER A 175 4.59 -14.34 11.82
N ILE A 176 4.62 -14.52 10.50
CA ILE A 176 3.45 -14.55 9.62
C ILE A 176 3.55 -15.68 8.60
N GLY A 177 2.39 -16.06 8.07
CA GLY A 177 2.27 -17.00 6.95
C GLY A 177 1.29 -16.48 5.88
N ILE A 178 1.06 -17.31 4.86
CA ILE A 178 0.13 -16.99 3.76
C ILE A 178 -1.27 -16.66 4.28
N SER A 179 -1.73 -17.34 5.34
CA SER A 179 -3.05 -17.09 5.93
C SER A 179 -3.19 -15.68 6.48
N ASP A 180 -2.12 -15.12 7.06
CA ASP A 180 -2.11 -13.74 7.59
C ASP A 180 -2.20 -12.74 6.44
N LEU A 181 -1.50 -13.00 5.33
CA LEU A 181 -1.59 -12.17 4.13
C LEU A 181 -2.98 -12.26 3.48
N LEU A 182 -3.57 -13.46 3.41
CA LEU A 182 -4.95 -13.62 2.93
C LEU A 182 -5.95 -12.83 3.77
N LEU A 183 -5.74 -12.78 5.09
CA LEU A 183 -6.60 -12.04 5.99
C LEU A 183 -6.60 -10.54 5.68
N THR A 184 -5.46 -9.95 5.31
CA THR A 184 -5.37 -8.53 4.93
C THR A 184 -6.22 -8.20 3.71
N SER A 185 -6.39 -9.16 2.79
CA SER A 185 -7.23 -8.99 1.59
C SER A 185 -8.73 -8.84 1.90
N THR A 186 -9.16 -9.18 3.10
CA THR A 186 -10.57 -9.01 3.52
C THR A 186 -10.96 -7.56 3.74
N THR A 187 -10.00 -6.68 4.01
CA THR A 187 -10.23 -5.25 4.29
C THR A 187 -9.63 -4.34 3.26
N CYS A 188 -8.73 -4.84 2.43
CA CYS A 188 -8.06 -4.11 1.38
C CYS A 188 -8.12 -4.87 0.05
N GLY A 189 -8.51 -4.19 -1.03
CA GLY A 189 -8.62 -4.81 -2.36
C GLY A 189 -7.29 -5.29 -2.95
N CYS A 190 -6.14 -4.71 -2.50
CA CYS A 190 -4.81 -5.14 -2.93
C CYS A 190 -4.35 -6.38 -2.15
N GLY A 191 -4.29 -6.26 -0.82
CA GLY A 191 -3.85 -7.33 0.07
C GLY A 191 -2.55 -7.98 -0.39
N ILE A 192 -2.64 -9.23 -0.85
CA ILE A 192 -1.49 -10.02 -1.29
C ILE A 192 -1.00 -9.56 -2.64
N ASP A 193 0.31 -9.34 -2.72
CA ASP A 193 1.06 -9.16 -3.94
C ASP A 193 2.32 -10.05 -3.90
N MET A 194 2.73 -10.59 -5.04
CA MET A 194 3.96 -11.35 -5.28
C MET A 194 4.39 -12.29 -4.14
N VAL A 195 3.73 -13.42 -3.99
CA VAL A 195 4.13 -14.48 -3.05
C VAL A 195 4.96 -15.53 -3.79
N PRO A 196 6.26 -15.71 -3.49
CA PRO A 196 7.07 -16.74 -4.09
C PRO A 196 6.67 -18.13 -3.58
N LEU A 197 6.44 -19.06 -4.50
CA LEU A 197 6.15 -20.46 -4.19
C LEU A 197 7.38 -21.32 -4.45
N ALA A 198 7.78 -22.13 -3.47
CA ALA A 198 8.87 -23.08 -3.64
C ALA A 198 8.50 -24.15 -4.67
N HIS A 199 9.34 -24.37 -5.66
CA HIS A 199 9.09 -25.35 -6.73
C HIS A 199 8.83 -26.78 -6.20
N ALA A 200 9.50 -27.19 -5.13
CA ALA A 200 9.32 -28.51 -4.52
C ALA A 200 8.02 -28.66 -3.71
N GLY A 201 7.38 -27.54 -3.33
CA GLY A 201 6.14 -27.50 -2.52
C GLY A 201 4.87 -27.38 -3.35
N SER A 202 4.97 -27.04 -4.64
CA SER A 202 3.82 -26.69 -5.46
C SER A 202 2.78 -27.82 -5.62
N LYS A 203 3.18 -29.10 -5.53
CA LYS A 203 2.25 -30.24 -5.57
C LYS A 203 1.38 -30.39 -4.30
N LYS A 204 1.76 -29.78 -3.17
CA LYS A 204 1.00 -29.84 -1.91
C LYS A 204 0.05 -28.65 -1.71
N ILE A 205 0.22 -27.59 -2.49
CA ILE A 205 -0.60 -26.38 -2.36
C ILE A 205 -1.85 -26.44 -3.26
N ILE A 206 -1.82 -27.32 -4.30
CA ILE A 206 -2.89 -27.45 -5.30
C ILE A 206 -3.75 -28.71 -5.05
N SER A 207 -3.44 -29.52 -4.07
CA SER A 207 -4.23 -30.66 -3.62
C SER A 207 -4.98 -30.31 -2.34
#